data_6037a555282127cdb5b63b8c010d86a5
#
_entry.id   6037a555282127cdb5b63b8c010d86a5
#
_cell.length_a   1.000
_cell.length_b   1.000
_cell.length_c   1.000
_cell.angle_alpha   90.00
_cell.angle_beta   90.00
_cell.angle_gamma   90.00
#
_symmetry.space_group_name_H-M   'P 1'
#
loop_
_entity.id
_entity.type
_entity.pdbx_description
1 polymer ?
#
loop_
_entity_poly.entity_id
_entity_poly.type
_entity_poly.pdbx_seq_one_letter_code
_entity_poly.pdbx_strand_id
1 'polypeptide(L)'
;MKRLDLKNSLCLHIKPHQKIRNCQRSAFFTKIALGAFIILFLQACTTPALYHADLKYEPTGTFPEMEKAGSNSLIAVAMFNDIRKIDDKQQLGRVTTMGGTVIPIFPEYMKIPDAVTTSIREYLFKSGYRISNDVPIWDLREETINKGWGKILIGGNIDELEIVCDDSFPVKTYRTKLKLTFVFADVAQKRIFYRSSIENSASQEEASFSEEILNKQINTVLSGALEKMFNDPAMRKRIEDALKMKNKH
;
A
#
# COMPACT_ATOMS: atom_id res chain seq x y z
N MET A 1 -49.19 -15.85 -84.53
CA MET A 1 -48.50 -16.19 -85.78
C MET A 1 -47.01 -16.26 -85.56
N LYS A 2 -46.43 -17.38 -86.04
CA LYS A 2 -45.01 -17.69 -86.18
C LYS A 2 -44.15 -17.95 -84.92
N ARG A 3 -43.93 -19.26 -84.75
CA ARG A 3 -42.80 -19.93 -84.17
C ARG A 3 -41.49 -19.48 -84.81
N LEU A 4 -40.41 -19.60 -84.08
CA LEU A 4 -39.13 -20.18 -84.56
C LEU A 4 -38.27 -20.62 -83.42
N ASP A 5 -38.07 -21.92 -83.42
CA ASP A 5 -37.01 -22.66 -82.67
C ASP A 5 -35.62 -22.26 -83.14
N LEU A 6 -34.64 -22.32 -82.31
CA LEU A 6 -33.31 -22.84 -82.67
C LEU A 6 -32.56 -23.33 -81.42
N LYS A 7 -32.46 -24.65 -81.36
CA LYS A 7 -31.46 -25.38 -80.58
C LYS A 7 -30.05 -24.96 -81.01
N ASN A 8 -29.16 -24.80 -80.06
CA ASN A 8 -27.83 -25.36 -80.24
C ASN A 8 -27.14 -25.64 -78.90
N SER A 9 -26.88 -26.87 -78.75
CA SER A 9 -26.12 -27.61 -77.75
C SER A 9 -24.67 -27.14 -77.77
N LEU A 10 -24.12 -26.86 -76.60
CA LEU A 10 -22.68 -27.01 -76.37
C LEU A 10 -22.49 -27.68 -74.98
N CYS A 11 -22.38 -29.01 -75.05
CA CYS A 11 -21.85 -29.78 -73.92
C CYS A 11 -20.38 -29.50 -73.74
N LEU A 12 -20.05 -28.73 -72.79
CA LEU A 12 -18.65 -28.66 -72.26
C LEU A 12 -18.49 -29.73 -71.21
N HIS A 13 -17.75 -30.76 -71.59
CA HIS A 13 -17.36 -31.92 -70.80
C HIS A 13 -16.37 -31.45 -69.70
N ILE A 14 -16.84 -31.08 -68.55
CA ILE A 14 -15.99 -30.80 -67.38
C ILE A 14 -15.86 -32.07 -66.57
N LYS A 15 -14.64 -32.63 -66.52
CA LYS A 15 -14.30 -33.84 -65.79
C LYS A 15 -14.63 -33.68 -64.31
N PRO A 16 -15.39 -34.57 -63.68
CA PRO A 16 -15.88 -34.42 -62.33
C PRO A 16 -14.83 -34.51 -61.23
N HIS A 17 -13.62 -35.00 -61.54
CA HIS A 17 -12.54 -35.25 -60.56
C HIS A 17 -11.78 -34.00 -60.09
N GLN A 18 -11.82 -32.90 -60.78
CA GLN A 18 -11.07 -31.67 -60.40
C GLN A 18 -11.85 -30.77 -59.43
N LYS A 19 -13.17 -30.84 -59.46
CA LYS A 19 -14.01 -29.95 -58.59
C LYS A 19 -14.04 -30.39 -57.13
N ILE A 20 -13.88 -31.72 -56.85
CA ILE A 20 -13.92 -32.26 -55.49
C ILE A 20 -12.60 -31.96 -54.74
N ARG A 21 -11.44 -31.95 -55.39
CA ARG A 21 -10.13 -31.66 -54.79
C ARG A 21 -10.00 -30.21 -54.30
N ASN A 22 -10.56 -29.27 -55.07
CA ASN A 22 -10.46 -27.84 -54.71
C ASN A 22 -11.43 -27.50 -53.55
N CYS A 23 -12.57 -28.16 -53.44
CA CYS A 23 -13.51 -27.95 -52.35
C CYS A 23 -12.97 -28.48 -50.99
N GLN A 24 -12.30 -29.65 -51.00
CA GLN A 24 -11.64 -30.20 -49.81
C GLN A 24 -10.45 -29.36 -49.34
N ARG A 25 -9.63 -28.84 -50.26
CA ARG A 25 -8.53 -27.94 -49.89
C ARG A 25 -8.98 -26.63 -49.26
N SER A 26 -10.08 -26.00 -49.81
CA SER A 26 -10.62 -24.79 -49.28
C SER A 26 -11.16 -25.00 -47.85
N ALA A 27 -11.90 -26.08 -47.61
CA ALA A 27 -12.44 -26.39 -46.27
C ALA A 27 -11.34 -26.71 -45.23
N PHE A 28 -10.21 -27.27 -45.67
CA PHE A 28 -9.08 -27.55 -44.77
C PHE A 28 -8.34 -26.26 -44.35
N PHE A 29 -8.09 -25.35 -45.31
CA PHE A 29 -7.48 -24.06 -45.02
C PHE A 29 -8.39 -23.17 -44.13
N THR A 30 -9.70 -23.19 -44.32
CA THR A 30 -10.65 -22.44 -43.49
C THR A 30 -10.68 -22.94 -42.05
N LYS A 31 -10.55 -24.25 -41.82
CA LYS A 31 -10.48 -24.83 -40.47
C LYS A 31 -9.15 -24.52 -39.77
N ILE A 32 -8.04 -24.51 -40.49
CA ILE A 32 -6.72 -24.13 -39.96
C ILE A 32 -6.71 -22.63 -39.62
N ALA A 33 -7.24 -21.76 -40.48
CA ALA A 33 -7.32 -20.32 -40.24
C ALA A 33 -8.22 -20.00 -39.04
N LEU A 34 -9.34 -20.71 -38.87
CA LEU A 34 -10.23 -20.54 -37.73
C LEU A 34 -9.57 -21.02 -36.41
N GLY A 35 -8.83 -22.13 -36.45
CA GLY A 35 -8.06 -22.65 -35.31
C GLY A 35 -6.93 -21.69 -34.89
N ALA A 36 -6.19 -21.15 -35.86
CA ALA A 36 -5.14 -20.17 -35.60
C ALA A 36 -5.69 -18.85 -35.03
N PHE A 37 -6.86 -18.42 -35.49
CA PHE A 37 -7.54 -17.23 -34.99
C PHE A 37 -8.03 -17.40 -33.53
N ILE A 38 -8.53 -18.59 -33.17
CA ILE A 38 -8.92 -18.92 -31.78
C ILE A 38 -7.70 -18.94 -30.84
N ILE A 39 -6.55 -19.47 -31.28
CA ILE A 39 -5.32 -19.50 -30.50
C ILE A 39 -4.78 -18.09 -30.24
N LEU A 40 -4.92 -17.15 -31.20
CA LEU A 40 -4.52 -15.77 -31.05
C LEU A 40 -5.36 -14.99 -30.01
N PHE A 41 -6.62 -15.36 -29.82
CA PHE A 41 -7.48 -14.72 -28.80
C PHE A 41 -7.22 -15.26 -27.38
N LEU A 42 -6.54 -16.40 -27.22
CA LEU A 42 -6.18 -16.94 -25.91
C LEU A 42 -4.91 -16.28 -25.31
N GLN A 43 -4.28 -15.39 -26.02
CA GLN A 43 -3.26 -14.46 -25.49
C GLN A 43 -3.92 -13.30 -24.74
N ALA A 44 -4.92 -13.59 -23.90
CA ALA A 44 -5.43 -12.62 -22.96
C ALA A 44 -4.24 -12.15 -22.12
N CYS A 45 -3.89 -10.86 -22.22
CA CYS A 45 -2.91 -10.21 -21.37
C CYS A 45 -3.27 -10.54 -19.91
N THR A 46 -2.53 -11.44 -19.31
CA THR A 46 -2.58 -11.62 -17.85
C THR A 46 -1.88 -10.38 -17.29
N THR A 47 -2.67 -9.35 -16.94
CA THR A 47 -2.16 -8.27 -16.12
C THR A 47 -1.60 -8.91 -14.84
N PRO A 48 -0.35 -8.61 -14.45
CA PRO A 48 0.18 -9.14 -13.21
C PRO A 48 -0.78 -8.75 -12.08
N ALA A 49 -1.17 -9.71 -11.29
CA ALA A 49 -1.99 -9.44 -10.11
C ALA A 49 -1.20 -8.54 -9.18
N LEU A 50 -1.83 -7.46 -8.72
CA LEU A 50 -1.31 -6.53 -7.73
C LEU A 50 -2.35 -6.43 -6.62
N TYR A 51 -1.89 -6.32 -5.38
CA TYR A 51 -2.77 -6.01 -4.26
C TYR A 51 -2.42 -4.63 -3.70
N HIS A 52 -3.43 -3.98 -3.13
CA HIS A 52 -3.26 -2.69 -2.51
C HIS A 52 -3.70 -2.72 -1.05
N ALA A 53 -3.07 -1.90 -0.23
CA ALA A 53 -3.48 -1.71 1.15
C ALA A 53 -3.48 -0.22 1.51
N ASP A 54 -4.57 0.22 2.15
CA ASP A 54 -4.73 1.58 2.66
C ASP A 54 -4.12 1.66 4.06
N LEU A 55 -3.03 2.41 4.19
CA LEU A 55 -2.30 2.58 5.44
C LEU A 55 -2.74 3.86 6.13
N LYS A 56 -3.48 3.73 7.25
CA LYS A 56 -4.03 4.85 8.01
C LYS A 56 -4.13 4.53 9.50
N TYR A 57 -4.26 5.58 10.31
CA TYR A 57 -4.58 5.43 11.72
C TYR A 57 -6.06 5.14 11.92
N GLU A 58 -6.37 4.02 12.57
CA GLU A 58 -7.71 3.63 13.00
C GLU A 58 -7.69 3.44 14.52
N PRO A 59 -8.42 4.29 15.30
CA PRO A 59 -8.43 4.18 16.76
C PRO A 59 -8.82 2.79 17.23
N THR A 60 -8.01 2.17 18.10
CA THR A 60 -8.32 0.84 18.69
C THR A 60 -8.91 0.98 20.09
N GLY A 61 -8.84 2.17 20.71
CA GLY A 61 -9.31 2.44 22.04
C GLY A 61 -9.78 3.88 22.24
N THR A 62 -10.03 4.23 23.50
CA THR A 62 -10.33 5.61 23.89
C THR A 62 -9.04 6.38 24.08
N PHE A 63 -9.02 7.63 23.60
CA PHE A 63 -7.90 8.54 23.86
C PHE A 63 -7.87 8.89 25.37
N PRO A 64 -6.71 8.86 26.00
CA PRO A 64 -6.60 9.36 27.36
C PRO A 64 -6.96 10.86 27.36
N GLU A 65 -7.82 11.27 28.29
CA GLU A 65 -8.08 12.69 28.52
C GLU A 65 -6.78 13.39 28.87
N MET A 66 -6.33 14.27 27.98
CA MET A 66 -5.13 15.05 28.24
C MET A 66 -5.49 16.28 29.06
N GLU A 67 -4.78 16.46 30.19
CA GLU A 67 -4.82 17.75 30.87
C GLU A 67 -4.48 18.86 29.89
N LYS A 68 -5.31 19.92 29.88
CA LYS A 68 -5.21 21.08 28.97
C LYS A 68 -3.88 21.89 29.05
N ALA A 69 -2.87 21.34 29.68
CA ALA A 69 -1.63 22.01 30.05
C ALA A 69 -0.72 22.42 28.88
N GLY A 70 -1.04 22.02 27.65
CA GLY A 70 -0.25 22.33 26.46
C GLY A 70 -1.03 22.80 25.23
N SER A 71 -2.34 23.13 25.41
CA SER A 71 -3.29 23.36 24.30
C SER A 71 -2.89 24.47 23.29
N ASN A 72 -1.98 25.38 23.65
CA ASN A 72 -1.54 26.46 22.75
C ASN A 72 -0.18 26.21 22.08
N SER A 73 0.55 25.16 22.47
CA SER A 73 1.86 24.89 21.90
C SER A 73 1.75 24.02 20.64
N LEU A 74 2.40 24.47 19.59
CA LEU A 74 2.37 23.81 18.28
C LEU A 74 3.39 22.68 18.25
N ILE A 75 2.96 21.48 17.88
CA ILE A 75 3.83 20.32 17.59
C ILE A 75 3.97 20.17 16.07
N ALA A 76 5.19 20.11 15.58
CA ALA A 76 5.46 19.75 14.21
C ALA A 76 5.84 18.27 14.13
N VAL A 77 5.31 17.56 13.14
CA VAL A 77 5.70 16.19 12.80
C VAL A 77 6.41 16.22 11.46
N ALA A 78 7.69 15.88 11.47
CA ALA A 78 8.48 15.77 10.27
C ALA A 78 8.13 14.49 9.49
N MET A 79 8.40 14.50 8.18
CA MET A 79 8.31 13.30 7.35
C MET A 79 9.20 12.21 7.95
N PHE A 80 8.63 11.03 8.18
CA PHE A 80 9.39 9.87 8.65
C PHE A 80 10.26 9.32 7.52
N ASN A 81 11.52 9.00 7.85
CA ASN A 81 12.47 8.46 6.88
C ASN A 81 12.25 6.95 6.70
N ASP A 82 12.09 6.51 5.48
CA ASP A 82 12.00 5.07 5.19
C ASP A 82 13.40 4.46 5.08
N ILE A 83 13.84 3.80 6.15
CA ILE A 83 15.13 3.10 6.22
C ILE A 83 14.99 1.57 6.22
N ARG A 84 13.82 1.05 5.90
CA ARG A 84 13.59 -0.40 5.78
C ARG A 84 14.62 -1.03 4.84
N LYS A 85 15.10 -2.22 5.19
CA LYS A 85 16.08 -2.97 4.38
C LYS A 85 15.39 -3.83 3.33
N ILE A 86 14.77 -3.19 2.36
CA ILE A 86 14.06 -3.82 1.24
C ILE A 86 14.47 -3.15 -0.09
N ASP A 87 14.41 -3.89 -1.18
CA ASP A 87 14.84 -3.41 -2.49
C ASP A 87 13.87 -2.37 -3.06
N ASP A 88 12.58 -2.65 -3.02
CA ASP A 88 11.54 -1.72 -3.46
C ASP A 88 10.87 -1.03 -2.27
N LYS A 89 11.23 0.23 -2.03
CA LYS A 89 10.65 1.07 -0.96
C LYS A 89 9.16 1.38 -1.15
N GLN A 90 8.62 1.18 -2.34
CA GLN A 90 7.18 1.36 -2.57
C GLN A 90 6.39 0.14 -2.12
N GLN A 91 7.02 -1.02 -2.06
CA GLN A 91 6.36 -2.25 -1.65
C GLN A 91 6.06 -2.26 -0.15
N LEU A 92 4.81 -2.60 0.20
CA LEU A 92 4.32 -2.73 1.57
C LEU A 92 4.41 -4.18 2.06
N GLY A 93 4.34 -5.14 1.16
CA GLY A 93 4.37 -6.55 1.50
C GLY A 93 4.12 -7.46 0.30
N ARG A 94 3.71 -8.70 0.59
CA ARG A 94 3.46 -9.70 -0.45
C ARG A 94 2.41 -10.72 -0.03
N VAL A 95 1.76 -11.29 -1.03
CA VAL A 95 0.93 -12.50 -0.91
C VAL A 95 1.65 -13.63 -1.63
N THR A 96 1.81 -14.77 -0.98
CA THR A 96 2.31 -15.99 -1.59
C THR A 96 1.14 -16.93 -1.83
N THR A 97 0.81 -17.21 -3.08
CA THR A 97 -0.29 -18.09 -3.45
C THR A 97 0.05 -19.57 -3.19
N MET A 98 -0.97 -20.44 -3.17
CA MET A 98 -0.78 -21.91 -3.07
C MET A 98 0.17 -22.47 -4.14
N GLY A 99 0.21 -21.87 -5.32
CA GLY A 99 1.12 -22.25 -6.40
C GLY A 99 2.55 -21.69 -6.27
N GLY A 100 2.86 -20.99 -5.16
CA GLY A 100 4.17 -20.37 -4.93
C GLY A 100 4.39 -19.04 -5.67
N THR A 101 3.39 -18.52 -6.35
CA THR A 101 3.49 -17.20 -7.00
C THR A 101 3.47 -16.12 -5.94
N VAL A 102 4.44 -15.19 -6.03
CA VAL A 102 4.53 -14.03 -5.14
C VAL A 102 3.89 -12.83 -5.82
N ILE A 103 2.89 -12.25 -5.18
CA ILE A 103 2.16 -11.07 -5.65
C ILE A 103 2.48 -9.91 -4.69
N PRO A 104 3.05 -8.79 -5.17
CA PRO A 104 3.38 -7.66 -4.31
C PRO A 104 2.13 -6.92 -3.84
N ILE A 105 2.24 -6.32 -2.64
CA ILE A 105 1.24 -5.42 -2.05
C ILE A 105 1.84 -4.02 -2.04
N PHE A 106 1.11 -3.05 -2.57
CA PHE A 106 1.49 -1.64 -2.60
C PHE A 106 0.54 -0.78 -1.77
N PRO A 107 0.97 0.38 -1.28
CA PRO A 107 0.05 1.34 -0.67
C PRO A 107 -0.92 1.90 -1.73
N GLU A 108 -2.20 2.09 -1.33
CA GLU A 108 -3.27 2.46 -2.27
C GLU A 108 -3.26 3.96 -2.62
N TYR A 109 -3.20 4.85 -1.62
CA TYR A 109 -3.44 6.28 -1.85
C TYR A 109 -2.20 7.16 -1.68
N MET A 110 -1.27 6.80 -0.83
CA MET A 110 -0.10 7.62 -0.54
C MET A 110 1.13 6.78 -0.25
N LYS A 111 2.31 7.36 -0.44
CA LYS A 111 3.57 6.66 -0.13
C LYS A 111 3.65 6.32 1.35
N ILE A 112 4.37 5.28 1.68
CA ILE A 112 4.50 4.77 3.04
C ILE A 112 4.98 5.83 4.05
N PRO A 113 6.02 6.65 3.76
CA PRO A 113 6.41 7.74 4.66
C PRO A 113 5.29 8.76 4.91
N ASP A 114 4.55 9.12 3.87
CA ASP A 114 3.43 10.06 3.97
C ASP A 114 2.30 9.46 4.83
N ALA A 115 1.94 8.19 4.61
CA ALA A 115 0.91 7.49 5.34
C ALA A 115 1.24 7.35 6.83
N VAL A 116 2.46 6.94 7.17
CA VAL A 116 2.92 6.83 8.56
C VAL A 116 2.95 8.20 9.23
N THR A 117 3.50 9.23 8.56
CA THR A 117 3.55 10.59 9.09
C THR A 117 2.15 11.16 9.33
N THR A 118 1.24 10.96 8.38
CA THR A 118 -0.16 11.38 8.50
C THR A 118 -0.86 10.66 9.66
N SER A 119 -0.64 9.37 9.81
CA SER A 119 -1.20 8.57 10.91
C SER A 119 -0.74 9.08 12.29
N ILE A 120 0.54 9.45 12.43
CA ILE A 120 1.09 10.05 13.66
C ILE A 120 0.44 11.41 13.94
N ARG A 121 0.31 12.26 12.93
CA ARG A 121 -0.34 13.57 13.03
C ARG A 121 -1.80 13.44 13.45
N GLU A 122 -2.52 12.50 12.85
CA GLU A 122 -3.92 12.23 13.17
C GLU A 122 -4.09 11.71 14.60
N TYR A 123 -3.25 10.77 15.04
CA TYR A 123 -3.23 10.31 16.41
C TYR A 123 -3.06 11.49 17.39
N LEU A 124 -2.03 12.32 17.19
CA LEU A 124 -1.74 13.45 18.06
C LEU A 124 -2.86 14.49 18.05
N PHE A 125 -3.45 14.78 16.89
CA PHE A 125 -4.59 15.67 16.76
C PHE A 125 -5.81 15.14 17.54
N LYS A 126 -6.15 13.86 17.36
CA LYS A 126 -7.25 13.21 18.12
C LYS A 126 -6.96 13.14 19.62
N SER A 127 -5.70 13.09 20.01
CA SER A 127 -5.26 13.19 21.41
C SER A 127 -5.29 14.62 21.98
N GLY A 128 -5.75 15.62 21.21
CA GLY A 128 -5.93 16.99 21.68
C GLY A 128 -4.71 17.89 21.53
N TYR A 129 -3.65 17.45 20.86
CA TYR A 129 -2.50 18.31 20.55
C TYR A 129 -2.78 19.24 19.35
N ARG A 130 -2.20 20.42 19.40
CA ARG A 130 -2.21 21.34 18.27
C ARG A 130 -1.06 21.00 17.31
N ILE A 131 -1.37 20.54 16.12
CA ILE A 131 -0.41 20.07 15.12
C ILE A 131 -0.17 21.15 14.07
N SER A 132 1.11 21.38 13.71
CA SER A 132 1.48 22.26 12.60
C SER A 132 0.92 21.71 11.28
N ASN A 133 0.50 22.59 10.38
CA ASN A 133 0.12 22.20 9.03
C ASN A 133 1.33 21.77 8.19
N ASP A 134 2.50 22.32 8.50
CA ASP A 134 3.74 21.99 7.79
C ASP A 134 4.25 20.61 8.18
N VAL A 135 4.79 19.90 7.19
CA VAL A 135 5.48 18.62 7.35
C VAL A 135 6.93 18.81 6.94
N PRO A 136 7.81 19.22 7.88
CA PRO A 136 9.21 19.45 7.56
C PRO A 136 9.94 18.16 7.19
N ILE A 137 10.97 18.29 6.37
CA ILE A 137 11.95 17.23 6.14
C ILE A 137 13.08 17.42 7.16
N TRP A 138 13.33 16.41 7.99
CA TRP A 138 14.34 16.47 9.04
C TRP A 138 15.22 15.22 9.03
N ASP A 139 16.52 15.43 9.09
CA ASP A 139 17.55 14.39 9.10
C ASP A 139 17.88 13.85 10.51
N LEU A 140 17.06 14.21 11.50
CA LEU A 140 17.15 13.81 12.91
C LEU A 140 18.43 14.29 13.62
N ARG A 141 19.04 15.39 13.13
CA ARG A 141 20.18 16.06 13.76
C ARG A 141 19.75 17.38 14.39
N GLU A 142 20.42 17.76 15.49
CA GLU A 142 20.09 18.98 16.24
C GLU A 142 20.39 20.25 15.45
N GLU A 143 21.47 20.22 14.65
CA GLU A 143 21.96 21.37 13.88
C GLU A 143 20.95 21.79 12.79
N THR A 144 20.18 20.85 12.27
CA THR A 144 19.22 21.09 11.19
C THR A 144 17.84 21.51 11.67
N ILE A 145 17.61 21.59 13.00
CA ILE A 145 16.34 22.03 13.56
C ILE A 145 16.11 23.51 13.22
N ASN A 146 14.99 23.78 12.53
CA ASN A 146 14.57 25.15 12.21
C ASN A 146 13.65 25.68 13.32
N LYS A 147 13.96 26.88 13.85
CA LYS A 147 13.15 27.51 14.92
C LYS A 147 11.71 27.82 14.55
N GLY A 148 11.35 27.78 13.27
CA GLY A 148 9.97 27.96 12.80
C GLY A 148 9.09 26.72 12.93
N TRP A 149 9.62 25.55 13.29
CA TRP A 149 8.89 24.28 13.31
C TRP A 149 8.07 24.03 14.59
N GLY A 150 7.50 25.06 15.18
CA GLY A 150 6.69 24.95 16.40
C GLY A 150 7.52 24.91 17.67
N LYS A 151 7.02 24.24 18.71
CA LYS A 151 7.71 24.12 20.01
C LYS A 151 8.38 22.77 20.18
N ILE A 152 7.69 21.72 19.80
CA ILE A 152 8.24 20.35 19.75
C ILE A 152 8.26 19.90 18.30
N LEU A 153 9.36 19.29 17.90
CA LEU A 153 9.51 18.60 16.64
C LEU A 153 9.56 17.09 16.89
N ILE A 154 8.70 16.35 16.23
CA ILE A 154 8.69 14.90 16.23
C ILE A 154 9.10 14.42 14.84
N GLY A 155 10.10 13.58 14.77
CA GLY A 155 10.52 12.91 13.54
C GLY A 155 10.90 11.47 13.85
N GLY A 156 11.36 10.75 12.84
CA GLY A 156 11.75 9.38 13.07
C GLY A 156 12.04 8.59 11.82
N ASN A 157 12.19 7.28 12.01
CA ASN A 157 12.46 6.33 10.96
C ASN A 157 11.37 5.24 10.94
N ILE A 158 11.08 4.75 9.75
CA ILE A 158 10.39 3.49 9.52
C ILE A 158 11.49 2.44 9.36
N ASP A 159 11.75 1.69 10.45
CA ASP A 159 12.80 0.68 10.47
C ASP A 159 12.32 -0.60 9.80
N GLU A 160 11.08 -1.03 10.12
CA GLU A 160 10.38 -2.18 9.54
C GLU A 160 8.90 -1.85 9.33
N LEU A 161 8.36 -2.25 8.22
CA LEU A 161 6.94 -2.28 7.94
C LEU A 161 6.71 -3.26 6.79
N GLU A 162 6.09 -4.38 7.10
CA GLU A 162 5.80 -5.43 6.14
C GLU A 162 4.52 -6.15 6.52
N ILE A 163 3.68 -6.47 5.52
CA ILE A 163 2.59 -7.42 5.62
C ILE A 163 2.84 -8.59 4.68
N VAL A 164 2.75 -9.81 5.19
CA VAL A 164 2.88 -11.03 4.42
C VAL A 164 1.62 -11.86 4.60
N CYS A 165 1.05 -12.31 3.49
CA CYS A 165 -0.03 -13.27 3.48
C CYS A 165 0.41 -14.56 2.79
N ASP A 166 0.31 -15.69 3.47
CA ASP A 166 0.46 -17.01 2.89
C ASP A 166 -0.95 -17.55 2.56
N ASP A 167 -1.29 -17.52 1.27
CA ASP A 167 -2.57 -17.97 0.75
C ASP A 167 -2.55 -19.51 0.59
N SER A 168 -2.54 -20.21 1.71
CA SER A 168 -2.51 -21.67 1.82
C SER A 168 -3.91 -22.25 2.08
N PHE A 169 -4.08 -23.54 1.85
CA PHE A 169 -5.28 -24.27 2.25
C PHE A 169 -5.01 -25.08 3.53
N PRO A 170 -5.93 -25.16 4.52
CA PRO A 170 -7.31 -24.63 4.51
C PRO A 170 -7.42 -23.15 4.95
N VAL A 171 -6.37 -22.54 5.47
CA VAL A 171 -6.41 -21.18 6.02
C VAL A 171 -5.35 -20.29 5.41
N LYS A 172 -5.63 -18.99 5.36
CA LYS A 172 -4.72 -17.93 4.95
C LYS A 172 -4.09 -17.34 6.19
N THR A 173 -2.77 -17.26 6.20
CA THR A 173 -2.04 -16.70 7.35
C THR A 173 -1.51 -15.32 7.01
N TYR A 174 -1.98 -14.32 7.73
CA TYR A 174 -1.54 -12.94 7.61
C TYR A 174 -0.55 -12.63 8.75
N ARG A 175 0.61 -12.07 8.43
CA ARG A 175 1.60 -11.62 9.39
C ARG A 175 2.01 -10.19 9.08
N THR A 176 1.91 -9.32 10.06
CA THR A 176 2.35 -7.93 9.94
C THR A 176 3.39 -7.61 11.00
N LYS A 177 4.44 -6.89 10.61
CA LYS A 177 5.47 -6.36 11.50
C LYS A 177 5.65 -4.88 11.24
N LEU A 178 5.78 -4.12 12.31
CA LEU A 178 6.08 -2.70 12.28
C LEU A 178 7.13 -2.39 13.35
N LYS A 179 8.14 -1.59 12.96
CA LYS A 179 9.08 -0.96 13.88
C LYS A 179 9.31 0.47 13.47
N LEU A 180 9.07 1.38 14.40
CA LEU A 180 9.27 2.81 14.22
C LEU A 180 10.26 3.31 15.28
N THR A 181 11.19 4.15 14.86
CA THR A 181 12.04 4.92 15.78
C THR A 181 11.56 6.36 15.79
N PHE A 182 11.25 6.88 16.98
CA PHE A 182 10.82 8.25 17.21
C PHE A 182 11.96 9.09 17.79
N VAL A 183 12.03 10.33 17.36
CA VAL A 183 12.97 11.34 17.85
C VAL A 183 12.20 12.61 18.18
N PHE A 184 12.35 13.10 19.39
CA PHE A 184 11.66 14.29 19.90
C PHE A 184 12.66 15.38 20.22
N ALA A 185 12.43 16.57 19.71
CA ALA A 185 13.30 17.71 19.91
C ALA A 185 12.55 18.95 20.41
N ASP A 186 13.20 19.70 21.29
CA ASP A 186 12.85 21.08 21.64
C ASP A 186 13.38 21.99 20.55
N VAL A 187 12.46 22.65 19.85
CA VAL A 187 12.80 23.51 18.70
C VAL A 187 13.53 24.78 19.14
N ALA A 188 13.15 25.35 20.28
CA ALA A 188 13.77 26.58 20.78
C ALA A 188 15.23 26.36 21.21
N GLN A 189 15.48 25.22 21.87
CA GLN A 189 16.82 24.84 22.32
C GLN A 189 17.64 24.15 21.23
N LYS A 190 17.02 23.78 20.10
CA LYS A 190 17.62 22.93 19.06
C LYS A 190 18.25 21.68 19.64
N ARG A 191 17.54 21.01 20.53
CA ARG A 191 18.06 19.85 21.26
C ARG A 191 17.09 18.69 21.22
N ILE A 192 17.62 17.52 20.92
CA ILE A 192 16.88 16.24 21.04
C ILE A 192 16.84 15.88 22.54
N PHE A 193 15.62 15.73 23.06
CA PHE A 193 15.42 15.37 24.47
C PHE A 193 14.96 13.92 24.67
N TYR A 194 14.51 13.24 23.59
CA TYR A 194 14.09 11.85 23.70
C TYR A 194 14.21 11.11 22.38
N ARG A 195 14.61 9.85 22.47
CA ARG A 195 14.58 8.86 21.38
C ARG A 195 14.00 7.56 21.92
N SER A 196 13.13 6.93 21.16
CA SER A 196 12.57 5.63 21.51
C SER A 196 12.18 4.87 20.26
N SER A 197 12.18 3.55 20.34
CA SER A 197 11.66 2.69 19.28
C SER A 197 10.48 1.91 19.81
N ILE A 198 9.48 1.74 18.97
CA ILE A 198 8.31 0.91 19.21
C ILE A 198 8.25 -0.18 18.16
N GLU A 199 7.97 -1.39 18.63
CA GLU A 199 7.74 -2.54 17.77
C GLU A 199 6.36 -3.10 18.05
N ASN A 200 5.64 -3.46 17.00
CA ASN A 200 4.34 -4.10 17.08
C ASN A 200 4.22 -5.13 15.96
N SER A 201 3.52 -6.22 16.25
CA SER A 201 3.27 -7.26 15.25
C SER A 201 1.95 -7.95 15.53
N ALA A 202 1.35 -8.50 14.48
CA ALA A 202 0.17 -9.33 14.58
C ALA A 202 0.24 -10.50 13.59
N SER A 203 -0.37 -11.61 13.98
CA SER A 203 -0.60 -12.76 13.12
C SER A 203 -2.04 -13.19 13.30
N GLN A 204 -2.74 -13.45 12.17
CA GLN A 204 -4.10 -13.96 12.18
C GLN A 204 -4.30 -14.97 11.05
N GLU A 205 -5.27 -15.85 11.23
CA GLU A 205 -5.68 -16.85 10.26
C GLU A 205 -7.11 -16.58 9.81
N GLU A 206 -7.35 -16.70 8.49
CA GLU A 206 -8.65 -16.47 7.88
C GLU A 206 -8.99 -17.58 6.88
N ALA A 207 -10.27 -17.84 6.69
CA ALA A 207 -10.73 -18.85 5.74
C ALA A 207 -10.54 -18.39 4.27
N SER A 208 -10.57 -17.09 4.03
CA SER A 208 -10.46 -16.49 2.68
C SER A 208 -9.49 -15.32 2.66
N PHE A 209 -8.89 -15.09 1.49
CA PHE A 209 -8.10 -13.89 1.24
C PHE A 209 -9.01 -12.70 0.89
N SER A 210 -8.70 -11.52 1.45
CA SER A 210 -9.24 -10.24 0.99
C SER A 210 -8.30 -9.07 1.30
N GLU A 211 -8.35 -8.01 0.50
CA GLU A 211 -7.62 -6.76 0.73
C GLU A 211 -8.16 -6.03 1.97
N GLU A 212 -9.42 -6.21 2.32
CA GLU A 212 -10.00 -5.65 3.55
C GLU A 212 -9.32 -6.21 4.80
N ILE A 213 -9.01 -7.51 4.81
CA ILE A 213 -8.26 -8.14 5.91
C ILE A 213 -6.83 -7.61 5.96
N LEU A 214 -6.18 -7.41 4.80
CA LEU A 214 -4.86 -6.76 4.74
C LEU A 214 -4.91 -5.36 5.37
N ASN A 215 -5.88 -4.54 4.97
CA ASN A 215 -6.07 -3.18 5.48
C ASN A 215 -6.30 -3.19 6.99
N LYS A 216 -7.24 -4.00 7.46
CA LYS A 216 -7.56 -4.11 8.89
C LYS A 216 -6.32 -4.50 9.71
N GLN A 217 -5.57 -5.49 9.26
CA GLN A 217 -4.42 -5.98 10.02
C GLN A 217 -3.29 -4.96 10.07
N ILE A 218 -2.91 -4.35 8.94
CA ILE A 218 -1.83 -3.37 8.93
C ILE A 218 -2.19 -2.12 9.72
N ASN A 219 -3.45 -1.66 9.63
CA ASN A 219 -3.94 -0.50 10.37
C ASN A 219 -4.03 -0.78 11.86
N THR A 220 -4.44 -1.99 12.27
CA THR A 220 -4.42 -2.43 13.68
C THR A 220 -2.99 -2.41 14.25
N VAL A 221 -2.01 -2.91 13.49
CA VAL A 221 -0.61 -2.93 13.93
C VAL A 221 -0.02 -1.52 14.02
N LEU A 222 -0.28 -0.66 13.03
CA LEU A 222 0.16 0.73 13.03
C LEU A 222 -0.49 1.51 14.19
N SER A 223 -1.80 1.44 14.32
CA SER A 223 -2.55 2.14 15.37
C SER A 223 -2.13 1.69 16.76
N GLY A 224 -2.02 0.39 16.97
CA GLY A 224 -1.55 -0.15 18.24
C GLY A 224 -0.12 0.26 18.60
N ALA A 225 0.78 0.39 17.62
CA ALA A 225 2.13 0.92 17.85
C ALA A 225 2.09 2.39 18.28
N LEU A 226 1.30 3.23 17.61
CA LEU A 226 1.16 4.64 17.94
C LEU A 226 0.53 4.82 19.34
N GLU A 227 -0.55 4.11 19.61
CA GLU A 227 -1.20 4.13 20.92
C GLU A 227 -0.26 3.68 22.04
N LYS A 228 0.48 2.59 21.85
CA LYS A 228 1.48 2.11 22.81
C LYS A 228 2.59 3.12 23.05
N MET A 229 3.08 3.80 21.99
CA MET A 229 4.14 4.80 22.09
C MET A 229 3.69 6.02 22.88
N PHE A 230 2.53 6.58 22.53
CA PHE A 230 2.07 7.85 23.09
C PHE A 230 1.25 7.70 24.39
N ASN A 231 0.76 6.48 24.71
CA ASN A 231 0.10 6.19 25.98
C ASN A 231 1.11 5.84 27.09
N ASP A 232 2.40 5.70 26.79
CA ASP A 232 3.45 5.54 27.80
C ASP A 232 3.46 6.78 28.72
N PRO A 233 3.22 6.61 30.03
CA PRO A 233 3.19 7.73 30.97
C PRO A 233 4.51 8.51 31.04
N ALA A 234 5.64 7.83 30.89
CA ALA A 234 6.96 8.47 30.88
C ALA A 234 7.12 9.36 29.66
N MET A 235 6.63 8.87 28.48
CA MET A 235 6.65 9.63 27.25
C MET A 235 5.74 10.85 27.31
N ARG A 236 4.49 10.70 27.77
CA ARG A 236 3.55 11.82 27.96
C ARG A 236 4.13 12.89 28.86
N LYS A 237 4.68 12.51 30.00
CA LYS A 237 5.32 13.44 30.94
C LYS A 237 6.45 14.23 30.27
N ARG A 238 7.30 13.59 29.47
CA ARG A 238 8.37 14.28 28.73
C ARG A 238 7.85 15.32 27.75
N ILE A 239 6.81 14.99 27.00
CA ILE A 239 6.14 15.94 26.10
C ILE A 239 5.54 17.11 26.89
N GLU A 240 4.83 16.81 27.96
CA GLU A 240 4.21 17.87 28.82
C GLU A 240 5.26 18.77 29.44
N ASP A 241 6.34 18.22 29.97
CA ASP A 241 7.44 19.00 30.55
C ASP A 241 8.08 19.89 29.48
N ALA A 242 8.33 19.39 28.29
CA ALA A 242 8.84 20.17 27.16
C ALA A 242 7.86 21.28 26.74
N LEU A 243 6.55 21.00 26.75
CA LEU A 243 5.51 21.99 26.44
C LEU A 243 5.37 23.08 27.53
N LYS A 244 5.63 22.76 28.80
CA LYS A 244 5.56 23.69 29.95
C LYS A 244 6.81 24.58 30.07
N MET A 245 7.98 24.16 29.56
CA MET A 245 9.19 24.97 29.60
C MET A 245 8.96 26.30 28.89
N LYS A 246 8.98 27.40 29.66
CA LYS A 246 8.98 28.77 29.10
C LYS A 246 10.31 29.02 28.41
N ASN A 247 10.27 29.58 27.22
CA ASN A 247 11.47 30.11 26.55
C ASN A 247 12.09 31.13 27.51
N LYS A 248 13.18 30.76 28.19
CA LYS A 248 14.04 31.77 28.84
C LYS A 248 14.74 32.51 27.72
N HIS A 249 14.24 33.72 27.43
CA HIS A 249 14.93 34.70 26.63
C HIS A 249 16.06 35.32 27.45
#